data_7504e95b8020468600f6971f7c2cfdfd
#
_entry.id   7504e95b8020468600f6971f7c2cfdfd
#
_cell.length_a   1.000
_cell.length_b   1.000
_cell.length_c   1.000
_cell.angle_alpha   90.00
_cell.angle_beta   90.00
_cell.angle_gamma   90.00
#
_symmetry.space_group_name_H-M   'P 1'
#
loop_
_entity.id
_entity.type
_entity.pdbx_description
1 polymer ?
#
loop_
_entity_poly.entity_id
_entity_poly.type
_entity_poly.pdbx_seq_one_letter_code
_entity_poly.pdbx_strand_id
1 'polypeptide(L)'
;ELRIGFTSSAPFIKAVSDTLSMFRQRLPDVHILTRETNTREQIVPLSEGALDLGLLRNTQLPDTLAWERVLREPLLAMVPANHPLARQPSVNLAALAREPFVFFDPHVGTGLYDDILGLLRRYGHTPKIAQEVGEAMTIIGLVAAGLGVSILPASFQRVQLSEMRWLPIDEQDAVSEMWLV
;
A
#
# COMPACT_ATOMS: atom_id res chain seq x y z
N GLU A 1 -19.94 11.18 -16.65
CA GLU A 1 -18.52 11.07 -16.33
C GLU A 1 -18.36 10.84 -14.83
N LEU A 2 -17.46 9.93 -14.44
CA LEU A 2 -17.12 9.62 -13.05
C LEU A 2 -15.62 9.72 -12.90
N ARG A 3 -15.14 10.63 -12.02
CA ARG A 3 -13.72 10.90 -11.79
C ARG A 3 -13.26 10.21 -10.52
N ILE A 4 -12.38 9.23 -10.66
CA ILE A 4 -11.92 8.39 -9.54
C ILE A 4 -10.41 8.59 -9.32
N GLY A 5 -10.05 9.02 -8.11
CA GLY A 5 -8.67 8.97 -7.63
C GLY A 5 -8.34 7.62 -7.02
N PHE A 6 -7.13 7.12 -7.21
CA PHE A 6 -6.70 5.91 -6.54
C PHE A 6 -5.19 5.87 -6.29
N THR A 7 -4.80 5.23 -5.19
CA THR A 7 -3.40 4.94 -4.91
C THR A 7 -2.91 3.76 -5.74
N SER A 8 -1.60 3.63 -5.92
CA SER A 8 -0.98 2.58 -6.74
C SER A 8 -1.35 1.14 -6.33
N SER A 9 -1.75 0.93 -5.07
CA SER A 9 -2.19 -0.39 -4.60
C SER A 9 -3.62 -0.77 -4.99
N ALA A 10 -4.49 0.21 -5.23
CA ALA A 10 -5.91 -0.04 -5.46
C ALA A 10 -6.21 -0.99 -6.64
N PRO A 11 -5.56 -0.88 -7.80
CA PRO A 11 -5.81 -1.80 -8.92
C PRO A 11 -5.44 -3.26 -8.63
N PHE A 12 -4.55 -3.52 -7.65
CA PHE A 12 -4.17 -4.88 -7.25
C PHE A 12 -5.17 -5.51 -6.28
N ILE A 13 -6.11 -4.74 -5.74
CA ILE A 13 -7.20 -5.24 -4.90
C ILE A 13 -8.29 -5.81 -5.80
N LYS A 14 -8.51 -7.13 -5.72
CA LYS A 14 -9.48 -7.81 -6.58
C LYS A 14 -10.88 -7.19 -6.50
N ALA A 15 -11.36 -6.87 -5.31
CA ALA A 15 -12.66 -6.24 -5.13
C ALA A 15 -12.78 -4.91 -5.88
N VAL A 16 -11.72 -4.11 -5.93
CA VAL A 16 -11.69 -2.83 -6.65
C VAL A 16 -11.76 -3.07 -8.16
N SER A 17 -10.88 -3.92 -8.70
CA SER A 17 -10.82 -4.21 -10.13
C SER A 17 -12.10 -4.85 -10.65
N ASP A 18 -12.68 -5.78 -9.90
CA ASP A 18 -13.96 -6.43 -10.26
C ASP A 18 -15.12 -5.41 -10.25
N THR A 19 -15.14 -4.51 -9.24
CA THR A 19 -16.18 -3.47 -9.15
C THR A 19 -16.10 -2.50 -10.32
N LEU A 20 -14.91 -2.02 -10.68
CA LEU A 20 -14.74 -1.14 -11.83
C LEU A 20 -15.14 -1.82 -13.15
N SER A 21 -14.78 -3.09 -13.32
CA SER A 21 -15.17 -3.89 -14.49
C SER A 21 -16.70 -4.04 -14.58
N MET A 22 -17.33 -4.39 -13.47
CA MET A 22 -18.79 -4.57 -13.40
C MET A 22 -19.55 -3.26 -13.60
N PHE A 23 -19.03 -2.15 -13.03
CA PHE A 23 -19.61 -0.82 -13.23
C PHE A 23 -19.63 -0.45 -14.73
N ARG A 24 -18.50 -0.65 -15.41
CA ARG A 24 -18.38 -0.35 -16.84
C ARG A 24 -19.32 -1.20 -17.70
N GLN A 25 -19.56 -2.47 -17.30
CA GLN A 25 -20.50 -3.34 -18.01
C GLN A 25 -21.97 -2.93 -17.80
N ARG A 26 -22.32 -2.50 -16.59
CA ARG A 26 -23.69 -2.11 -16.24
C ARG A 26 -24.05 -0.70 -16.71
N LEU A 27 -23.10 0.20 -16.77
CA LEU A 27 -23.28 1.60 -17.11
C LEU A 27 -22.29 2.02 -18.21
N PRO A 28 -22.41 1.45 -19.42
CA PRO A 28 -21.46 1.65 -20.52
C PRO A 28 -21.38 3.12 -20.99
N ASP A 29 -22.45 3.87 -20.78
CA ASP A 29 -22.52 5.31 -21.17
C ASP A 29 -21.85 6.24 -20.14
N VAL A 30 -21.47 5.71 -18.98
CA VAL A 30 -20.73 6.48 -17.96
C VAL A 30 -19.23 6.33 -18.20
N HIS A 31 -18.62 7.43 -18.64
CA HIS A 31 -17.18 7.47 -18.84
C HIS A 31 -16.46 7.56 -17.48
N ILE A 32 -15.56 6.61 -17.20
CA ILE A 32 -14.74 6.58 -15.99
C ILE A 32 -13.39 7.22 -16.31
N LEU A 33 -13.06 8.29 -15.61
CA LEU A 33 -11.74 8.90 -15.61
C LEU A 33 -10.99 8.50 -14.35
N THR A 34 -9.86 7.86 -14.51
CA THR A 34 -9.02 7.44 -13.39
C THR A 34 -7.79 8.33 -13.27
N ARG A 35 -7.44 8.68 -12.03
CA ARG A 35 -6.23 9.42 -11.71
C ARG A 35 -5.46 8.71 -10.61
N GLU A 36 -4.28 8.21 -10.94
CA GLU A 36 -3.36 7.69 -9.94
C GLU A 36 -2.70 8.86 -9.20
N THR A 37 -2.79 8.84 -7.88
CA THR A 37 -2.21 9.86 -7.01
C THR A 37 -2.12 9.34 -5.57
N ASN A 38 -1.30 9.97 -4.74
CA ASN A 38 -1.11 9.56 -3.35
C ASN A 38 -2.34 9.83 -2.49
N THR A 39 -2.41 9.15 -1.34
CA THR A 39 -3.51 9.32 -0.38
C THR A 39 -3.76 10.79 -0.03
N ARG A 40 -2.73 11.53 0.36
CA ARG A 40 -2.89 12.94 0.78
C ARG A 40 -3.27 13.88 -0.35
N GLU A 41 -2.78 13.61 -1.55
CA GLU A 41 -3.07 14.42 -2.73
C GLU A 41 -4.51 14.28 -3.24
N GLN A 42 -5.24 13.26 -2.79
CA GLN A 42 -6.66 13.08 -3.14
C GLN A 42 -7.59 13.95 -2.29
N ILE A 43 -7.18 14.37 -1.09
CA ILE A 43 -8.06 15.03 -0.12
C ILE A 43 -8.62 16.35 -0.66
N VAL A 44 -7.77 17.24 -1.18
CA VAL A 44 -8.20 18.53 -1.72
C VAL A 44 -9.10 18.35 -2.95
N PRO A 45 -8.72 17.56 -3.98
CA PRO A 45 -9.61 17.31 -5.12
C PRO A 45 -10.96 16.69 -4.76
N LEU A 46 -11.02 15.80 -3.73
CA LEU A 46 -12.29 15.28 -3.24
C LEU A 46 -13.13 16.37 -2.55
N SER A 47 -12.50 17.18 -1.71
CA SER A 47 -13.20 18.27 -0.99
C SER A 47 -13.72 19.34 -1.93
N GLU A 48 -13.05 19.61 -3.03
CA GLU A 48 -13.41 20.63 -4.05
C GLU A 48 -14.29 20.08 -5.18
N GLY A 49 -14.59 18.77 -5.17
CA GLY A 49 -15.38 18.14 -6.22
C GLY A 49 -14.64 17.98 -7.56
N ALA A 50 -13.31 18.07 -7.57
CA ALA A 50 -12.49 17.74 -8.73
C ALA A 50 -12.34 16.23 -8.93
N LEU A 51 -12.51 15.44 -7.86
CA LEU A 51 -12.74 14.00 -7.87
C LEU A 51 -14.13 13.71 -7.29
N ASP A 52 -14.80 12.71 -7.83
CA ASP A 52 -16.09 12.24 -7.34
C ASP A 52 -15.93 11.15 -6.30
N LEU A 53 -14.92 10.30 -6.45
CA LEU A 53 -14.57 9.21 -5.54
C LEU A 53 -13.04 9.11 -5.38
N GLY A 54 -12.60 8.64 -4.23
CA GLY A 54 -11.21 8.33 -3.95
C GLY A 54 -11.04 6.95 -3.32
N LEU A 55 -10.08 6.18 -3.80
CA LEU A 55 -9.61 4.96 -3.17
C LEU A 55 -8.25 5.24 -2.56
N LEU A 56 -8.21 5.32 -1.24
CA LEU A 56 -7.03 5.76 -0.51
C LEU A 56 -6.80 4.95 0.76
N ARG A 57 -5.56 4.99 1.23
CA ARG A 57 -5.17 4.35 2.49
C ARG A 57 -5.52 5.25 3.67
N ASN A 58 -5.37 4.70 4.88
CA ASN A 58 -5.64 5.40 6.12
C ASN A 58 -4.98 6.79 6.18
N THR A 59 -5.79 7.81 6.48
CA THR A 59 -5.36 9.19 6.69
C THR A 59 -6.40 9.93 7.50
N GLN A 60 -6.05 11.12 7.97
CA GLN A 60 -7.03 12.01 8.57
C GLN A 60 -7.83 12.72 7.49
N LEU A 61 -9.14 12.54 7.48
CA LEU A 61 -10.05 13.16 6.54
C LEU A 61 -10.79 14.35 7.17
N PRO A 62 -11.10 15.40 6.37
CA PRO A 62 -12.04 16.44 6.79
C PRO A 62 -13.43 15.85 7.08
N ASP A 63 -14.16 16.44 8.04
CA ASP A 63 -15.51 16.00 8.41
C ASP A 63 -16.54 16.12 7.27
N THR A 64 -16.20 16.88 6.23
CA THR A 64 -17.04 17.06 5.03
C THR A 64 -17.00 15.88 4.07
N LEU A 65 -16.06 14.97 4.23
CA LEU A 65 -15.90 13.80 3.38
C LEU A 65 -16.45 12.56 4.08
N ALA A 66 -17.39 11.89 3.43
CA ALA A 66 -17.85 10.57 3.85
C ALA A 66 -16.87 9.49 3.38
N TRP A 67 -16.76 8.42 4.14
CA TRP A 67 -15.91 7.30 3.76
C TRP A 67 -16.45 5.96 4.24
N GLU A 68 -16.06 4.90 3.54
CA GLU A 68 -16.34 3.52 3.91
C GLU A 68 -15.09 2.66 3.73
N ARG A 69 -14.91 1.69 4.62
CA ARG A 69 -13.83 0.72 4.48
C ARG A 69 -14.17 -0.31 3.41
N VAL A 70 -13.37 -0.34 2.35
CA VAL A 70 -13.50 -1.32 1.27
C VAL A 70 -12.82 -2.64 1.64
N LEU A 71 -11.65 -2.55 2.27
CA LEU A 71 -10.80 -3.70 2.57
C LEU A 71 -9.96 -3.45 3.80
N ARG A 72 -9.77 -4.51 4.58
CA ARG A 72 -8.71 -4.63 5.58
C ARG A 72 -7.87 -5.84 5.23
N GLU A 73 -6.58 -5.64 5.03
CA GLU A 73 -5.67 -6.68 4.57
C GLU A 73 -4.41 -6.74 5.42
N PRO A 74 -3.74 -7.90 5.51
CA PRO A 74 -2.48 -7.99 6.20
C PRO A 74 -1.39 -7.21 5.47
N LEU A 75 -0.45 -6.67 6.24
CA LEU A 75 0.85 -6.24 5.77
C LEU A 75 1.77 -7.46 5.74
N LEU A 76 2.52 -7.60 4.67
CA LEU A 76 3.49 -8.69 4.49
C LEU A 76 4.90 -8.14 4.43
N ALA A 77 5.84 -8.92 4.91
CA ALA A 77 7.26 -8.65 4.73
C ALA A 77 7.72 -9.08 3.33
N MET A 78 8.65 -8.33 2.78
CA MET A 78 9.39 -8.69 1.57
C MET A 78 10.86 -8.80 1.90
N VAL A 79 11.48 -9.91 1.49
CA VAL A 79 12.90 -10.16 1.65
C VAL A 79 13.49 -10.69 0.35
N PRO A 80 14.78 -10.43 0.06
CA PRO A 80 15.46 -11.09 -1.05
C PRO A 80 15.39 -12.60 -0.91
N ALA A 81 15.27 -13.34 -2.02
CA ALA A 81 15.11 -14.79 -2.00
C ALA A 81 16.28 -15.53 -1.33
N ASN A 82 17.50 -14.97 -1.40
CA ASN A 82 18.71 -15.50 -0.78
C ASN A 82 18.94 -15.01 0.67
N HIS A 83 18.05 -14.16 1.20
CA HIS A 83 18.18 -13.66 2.56
C HIS A 83 17.89 -14.78 3.58
N PRO A 84 18.58 -14.82 4.74
CA PRO A 84 18.32 -15.84 5.78
C PRO A 84 16.86 -15.89 6.24
N LEU A 85 16.18 -14.75 6.34
CA LEU A 85 14.75 -14.67 6.72
C LEU A 85 13.83 -15.33 5.69
N ALA A 86 14.25 -15.44 4.41
CA ALA A 86 13.45 -16.09 3.37
C ALA A 86 13.21 -17.59 3.62
N ARG A 87 13.99 -18.21 4.49
CA ARG A 87 13.85 -19.63 4.88
C ARG A 87 12.83 -19.84 6.00
N GLN A 88 12.38 -18.76 6.63
CA GLN A 88 11.39 -18.80 7.70
C GLN A 88 9.97 -18.88 7.14
N PRO A 89 9.02 -19.53 7.81
CA PRO A 89 7.61 -19.54 7.40
C PRO A 89 6.92 -18.19 7.64
N SER A 90 7.43 -17.40 8.56
CA SER A 90 6.96 -16.06 8.94
C SER A 90 8.10 -15.26 9.56
N VAL A 91 7.89 -13.98 9.79
CA VAL A 91 8.90 -13.11 10.39
C VAL A 91 8.24 -12.15 11.38
N ASN A 92 8.94 -11.82 12.46
CA ASN A 92 8.51 -10.78 13.39
C ASN A 92 9.11 -9.41 13.02
N LEU A 93 8.49 -8.35 13.51
CA LEU A 93 8.94 -6.98 13.25
C LEU A 93 10.33 -6.70 13.81
N ALA A 94 10.70 -7.32 14.93
CA ALA A 94 12.03 -7.17 15.53
C ALA A 94 13.13 -7.67 14.58
N ALA A 95 12.92 -8.81 13.93
CA ALA A 95 13.87 -9.34 12.96
C ALA A 95 13.98 -8.45 11.71
N LEU A 96 12.86 -7.98 11.18
CA LEU A 96 12.85 -7.05 10.05
C LEU A 96 13.55 -5.73 10.37
N ALA A 97 13.30 -5.15 11.54
CA ALA A 97 13.86 -3.86 11.93
C ALA A 97 15.38 -3.83 12.06
N ARG A 98 16.03 -5.00 12.14
CA ARG A 98 17.50 -5.14 12.15
C ARG A 98 18.11 -5.04 10.76
N GLU A 99 17.31 -5.21 9.72
CA GLU A 99 17.75 -5.23 8.34
C GLU A 99 17.69 -3.84 7.69
N PRO A 100 18.49 -3.58 6.63
CA PRO A 100 18.31 -2.39 5.82
C PRO A 100 16.93 -2.40 5.15
N PHE A 101 16.22 -1.26 5.23
CA PHE A 101 14.90 -1.09 4.61
C PHE A 101 14.98 -0.32 3.30
N VAL A 102 14.21 -0.80 2.32
CA VAL A 102 13.78 0.00 1.18
C VAL A 102 12.38 0.52 1.52
N PHE A 103 12.22 1.84 1.55
CA PHE A 103 11.00 2.43 2.09
C PHE A 103 10.52 3.64 1.27
N PHE A 104 9.33 4.11 1.57
CA PHE A 104 8.81 5.32 0.95
C PHE A 104 9.55 6.57 1.42
N ASP A 105 9.76 7.51 0.51
CA ASP A 105 10.15 8.87 0.86
C ASP A 105 9.02 9.51 1.70
N PRO A 106 9.32 10.06 2.88
CA PRO A 106 8.31 10.65 3.77
C PRO A 106 7.57 11.84 3.13
N HIS A 107 8.15 12.49 2.14
CA HIS A 107 7.57 13.66 1.47
C HIS A 107 6.56 13.30 0.38
N VAL A 108 6.49 12.06 -0.06
CA VAL A 108 5.55 11.64 -1.12
C VAL A 108 4.10 11.61 -0.64
N GLY A 109 3.86 11.49 0.67
CA GLY A 109 2.50 11.55 1.23
C GLY A 109 1.69 10.27 1.06
N THR A 110 2.33 9.11 1.04
CA THR A 110 1.65 7.82 0.98
C THR A 110 1.05 7.46 2.34
N GLY A 111 -0.21 7.00 2.37
CA GLY A 111 -0.82 6.48 3.60
C GLY A 111 -0.11 5.22 4.11
N LEU A 112 0.51 4.42 3.23
CA LEU A 112 1.30 3.25 3.61
C LEU A 112 2.55 3.61 4.40
N TYR A 113 3.18 4.75 4.14
CA TYR A 113 4.29 5.25 4.96
C TYR A 113 3.87 5.35 6.43
N ASP A 114 2.74 6.01 6.68
CA ASP A 114 2.22 6.21 8.04
C ASP A 114 1.79 4.88 8.69
N ASP A 115 1.11 4.01 7.95
CA ASP A 115 0.66 2.70 8.45
C ASP A 115 1.84 1.83 8.87
N ILE A 116 2.86 1.70 8.02
CA ILE A 116 3.98 0.79 8.25
C ILE A 116 4.93 1.36 9.31
N LEU A 117 5.25 2.65 9.24
CA LEU A 117 6.09 3.30 10.24
C LEU A 117 5.42 3.31 11.61
N GLY A 118 4.11 3.58 11.65
CA GLY A 118 3.30 3.51 12.86
C GLY A 118 3.28 2.12 13.49
N LEU A 119 3.17 1.06 12.67
CA LEU A 119 3.27 -0.32 13.11
C LEU A 119 4.62 -0.59 13.77
N LEU A 120 5.73 -0.27 13.09
CA LEU A 120 7.08 -0.48 13.63
C LEU A 120 7.29 0.29 14.94
N ARG A 121 6.85 1.54 15.01
CA ARG A 121 6.96 2.39 16.21
C ARG A 121 6.15 1.87 17.39
N ARG A 122 4.95 1.30 17.17
CA ARG A 122 4.16 0.68 18.26
C ARG A 122 4.91 -0.45 18.97
N TYR A 123 5.79 -1.15 18.25
CA TYR A 123 6.64 -2.20 18.80
C TYR A 123 8.04 -1.73 19.19
N GLY A 124 8.27 -0.41 19.23
CA GLY A 124 9.54 0.18 19.66
C GLY A 124 10.67 0.10 18.63
N HIS A 125 10.33 -0.08 17.35
CA HIS A 125 11.31 -0.21 16.29
C HIS A 125 11.40 1.03 15.42
N THR A 126 12.64 1.40 15.07
CA THR A 126 12.94 2.44 14.07
C THR A 126 13.70 1.75 12.93
N PRO A 127 13.13 1.70 11.71
CA PRO A 127 13.80 1.04 10.59
C PRO A 127 15.04 1.80 10.15
N LYS A 128 16.07 1.07 9.70
CA LYS A 128 17.25 1.64 9.06
C LYS A 128 16.96 1.80 7.57
N ILE A 129 16.65 3.00 7.14
CA ILE A 129 16.33 3.27 5.74
C ILE A 129 17.61 3.31 4.92
N ALA A 130 17.77 2.35 4.02
CA ALA A 130 18.89 2.27 3.08
C ALA A 130 18.56 2.95 1.74
N GLN A 131 17.31 2.89 1.31
CA GLN A 131 16.82 3.50 0.08
C GLN A 131 15.44 4.12 0.32
N GLU A 132 15.24 5.35 -0.14
CA GLU A 132 13.94 6.03 -0.17
C GLU A 132 13.44 6.14 -1.60
N VAL A 133 12.17 5.79 -1.82
CA VAL A 133 11.54 5.77 -3.14
C VAL A 133 10.11 6.32 -3.10
N GLY A 134 9.60 6.72 -4.25
CA GLY A 134 8.25 7.30 -4.35
C GLY A 134 7.14 6.28 -4.55
N GLU A 135 7.46 5.07 -5.01
CA GLU A 135 6.48 4.11 -5.52
C GLU A 135 6.68 2.70 -4.96
N ALA A 136 5.55 2.01 -4.66
CA ALA A 136 5.58 0.64 -4.15
C ALA A 136 6.22 -0.36 -5.13
N MET A 137 5.99 -0.21 -6.43
CA MET A 137 6.62 -1.08 -7.44
C MET A 137 8.13 -0.95 -7.45
N THR A 138 8.65 0.23 -7.21
CA THR A 138 10.10 0.46 -7.07
C THR A 138 10.64 -0.25 -5.82
N ILE A 139 9.91 -0.22 -4.70
CA ILE A 139 10.27 -0.99 -3.50
C ILE A 139 10.42 -2.48 -3.84
N ILE A 140 9.43 -3.06 -4.52
CA ILE A 140 9.43 -4.48 -4.90
C ILE A 140 10.67 -4.81 -5.75
N GLY A 141 10.96 -3.99 -6.75
CA GLY A 141 12.13 -4.17 -7.62
C GLY A 141 13.45 -4.09 -6.87
N LEU A 142 13.60 -3.15 -5.94
CA LEU A 142 14.83 -2.96 -5.17
C LEU A 142 15.05 -4.05 -4.10
N VAL A 143 13.98 -4.55 -3.49
CA VAL A 143 14.06 -5.72 -2.60
C VAL A 143 14.50 -6.96 -3.40
N ALA A 144 13.90 -7.19 -4.56
CA ALA A 144 14.31 -8.28 -5.46
C ALA A 144 15.78 -8.15 -5.90
N ALA A 145 16.28 -6.93 -6.06
CA ALA A 145 17.70 -6.66 -6.37
C ALA A 145 18.64 -6.84 -5.17
N GLY A 146 18.11 -7.12 -3.97
CA GLY A 146 18.92 -7.37 -2.78
C GLY A 146 19.34 -6.13 -1.98
N LEU A 147 18.69 -4.97 -2.21
CA LEU A 147 19.06 -3.72 -1.54
C LEU A 147 18.54 -3.61 -0.10
N GLY A 148 17.66 -4.49 0.32
CA GLY A 148 17.11 -4.52 1.66
C GLY A 148 15.82 -5.29 1.73
N VAL A 149 15.11 -5.12 2.85
CA VAL A 149 13.78 -5.68 3.11
C VAL A 149 12.73 -4.57 3.09
N SER A 150 11.45 -4.92 3.04
CA SER A 150 10.38 -3.96 3.19
C SER A 150 9.07 -4.61 3.68
N ILE A 151 8.04 -3.81 3.83
CA ILE A 151 6.69 -4.23 4.20
C ILE A 151 5.72 -3.56 3.22
N LEU A 152 4.81 -4.33 2.64
CA LEU A 152 3.72 -3.82 1.80
C LEU A 152 2.43 -4.61 2.05
N PRO A 153 1.26 -4.06 1.66
CA PRO A 153 0.00 -4.78 1.74
C PRO A 153 -0.03 -6.07 0.93
N ALA A 154 -0.78 -7.06 1.40
CA ALA A 154 -0.92 -8.37 0.76
C ALA A 154 -1.44 -8.30 -0.68
N SER A 155 -2.18 -7.27 -1.06
CA SER A 155 -2.64 -7.07 -2.44
C SER A 155 -1.48 -7.03 -3.44
N PHE A 156 -0.31 -6.53 -3.05
CA PHE A 156 0.90 -6.53 -3.88
C PHE A 156 1.54 -7.92 -4.05
N GLN A 157 1.15 -8.92 -3.25
CA GLN A 157 1.65 -10.29 -3.38
C GLN A 157 1.33 -10.91 -4.75
N ARG A 158 0.41 -10.34 -5.49
CA ARG A 158 0.14 -10.72 -6.88
C ARG A 158 1.31 -10.45 -7.82
N VAL A 159 2.22 -9.56 -7.42
CA VAL A 159 3.49 -9.34 -8.11
C VAL A 159 4.48 -10.38 -7.59
N GLN A 160 4.78 -11.37 -8.41
CA GLN A 160 5.69 -12.47 -8.09
C GLN A 160 6.99 -12.30 -8.86
N LEU A 161 8.09 -12.14 -8.12
CA LEU A 161 9.45 -12.14 -8.67
C LEU A 161 10.24 -13.27 -8.02
N SER A 162 11.00 -14.02 -8.82
CA SER A 162 11.79 -15.16 -8.33
C SER A 162 12.90 -14.77 -7.35
N GLU A 163 13.37 -13.53 -7.42
CA GLU A 163 14.48 -12.97 -6.63
C GLU A 163 14.05 -12.47 -5.25
N MET A 164 12.76 -12.51 -4.93
CA MET A 164 12.23 -12.09 -3.62
C MET A 164 11.18 -13.05 -3.10
N ARG A 165 10.92 -12.95 -1.80
CA ARG A 165 9.87 -13.73 -1.13
C ARG A 165 9.01 -12.83 -0.25
N TRP A 166 7.69 -13.08 -0.32
CA TRP A 166 6.69 -12.53 0.58
C TRP A 166 6.57 -13.43 1.81
N LEU A 167 6.57 -12.85 3.00
CA LEU A 167 6.43 -13.57 4.27
C LEU A 167 5.33 -12.96 5.12
N PRO A 168 4.51 -13.79 5.79
CA PRO A 168 3.62 -13.31 6.84
C PRO A 168 4.42 -12.64 7.97
N ILE A 169 3.83 -11.61 8.57
CA ILE A 169 4.33 -10.94 9.76
C ILE A 169 3.62 -11.53 10.97
N ASP A 170 4.37 -11.88 12.03
CA ASP A 170 3.84 -12.58 13.21
C ASP A 170 2.86 -11.70 14.01
N GLU A 171 3.08 -10.38 14.07
CA GLU A 171 2.22 -9.44 14.77
C GLU A 171 0.86 -9.29 14.07
N GLN A 172 -0.22 -9.63 14.79
CA GLN A 172 -1.58 -9.71 14.23
C GLN A 172 -2.18 -8.36 13.85
N ASP A 173 -1.66 -7.27 14.41
CA ASP A 173 -2.07 -5.90 14.06
C ASP A 173 -1.29 -5.30 12.88
N ALA A 174 -0.47 -6.11 12.21
CA ALA A 174 0.18 -5.77 10.95
C ALA A 174 -0.85 -5.80 9.81
N VAL A 175 -1.66 -4.76 9.73
CA VAL A 175 -2.75 -4.62 8.76
C VAL A 175 -2.80 -3.21 8.18
N SER A 176 -3.39 -3.09 7.00
CA SER A 176 -3.70 -1.82 6.36
C SER A 176 -5.11 -1.84 5.80
N GLU A 177 -5.74 -0.69 5.70
CA GLU A 177 -7.08 -0.53 5.18
C GLU A 177 -7.08 0.26 3.87
N MET A 178 -8.02 -0.07 2.99
CA MET A 178 -8.38 0.74 1.83
C MET A 178 -9.76 1.33 2.07
N TRP A 179 -9.87 2.62 1.88
CA TRP A 179 -11.10 3.38 2.03
C TRP A 179 -11.61 3.89 0.69
N LEU A 180 -12.91 3.85 0.51
CA LEU A 180 -13.64 4.62 -0.50
C LEU A 180 -14.12 5.92 0.17
N VAL A 181 -13.76 7.04 -0.42
CA VAL A 181 -14.09 8.40 0.06
C VAL A 181 -14.87 9.15 -1.00
#